data_ced529a175abef9e25e9e2fa2e8e17ef
#
_entry.id   ced529a175abef9e25e9e2fa2e8e17ef
#
_cell.length_a   1.000
_cell.length_b   1.000
_cell.length_c   1.000
_cell.angle_alpha   90.00
_cell.angle_beta   90.00
_cell.angle_gamma   90.00
#
_symmetry.space_group_name_H-M   'P 1'
#
loop_
_entity.id
_entity.type
_entity.pdbx_description
1 polymer ?
#
loop_
_entity_poly.entity_id
_entity_poly.type
_entity_poly.pdbx_seq_one_letter_code
_entity_poly.pdbx_strand_id
1 'polypeptide(L)'
;MNDPQVIATRIAEKFSDAVESSSATGIVVKSDRLQDVARFLRDTPDLKFNYLNNVTSVDWPDKFEVVYHLTAIERGGPPITLRVNANKQEPVVPSLVPVFRAADFQEREVYDMMGIRFTGHSNLRRILMWEGFEGYPLRKDYKEP
;
A
#
# COMPACT_ATOMS: atom_id res chain seq x y z
N MET A 1 -10.57 -10.92 15.96
CA MET A 1 -9.24 -11.38 15.55
C MET A 1 -8.63 -10.49 14.45
N ASN A 2 -9.39 -10.16 13.46
CA ASN A 2 -8.92 -9.22 12.40
C ASN A 2 -9.33 -7.77 12.70
N ASP A 3 -9.45 -7.44 13.95
CA ASP A 3 -9.74 -6.07 14.39
C ASP A 3 -8.51 -5.19 14.14
N PRO A 4 -8.65 -4.08 13.41
CA PRO A 4 -7.52 -3.18 13.14
C PRO A 4 -6.78 -2.73 14.40
N GLN A 5 -7.47 -2.47 15.50
CA GLN A 5 -6.82 -2.06 16.75
C GLN A 5 -5.93 -3.15 17.33
N VAL A 6 -6.40 -4.39 17.32
CA VAL A 6 -5.62 -5.53 17.81
C VAL A 6 -4.39 -5.74 16.93
N ILE A 7 -4.56 -5.70 15.62
CA ILE A 7 -3.45 -5.87 14.68
C ILE A 7 -2.46 -4.72 14.82
N ALA A 8 -2.94 -3.49 14.95
CA ALA A 8 -2.07 -2.32 15.14
C ALA A 8 -1.23 -2.45 16.41
N THR A 9 -1.81 -2.94 17.50
CA THR A 9 -1.09 -3.19 18.74
C THR A 9 0.01 -4.23 18.54
N ARG A 10 -0.30 -5.30 17.82
CA ARG A 10 0.70 -6.35 17.50
C ARG A 10 1.85 -5.80 16.67
N ILE A 11 1.55 -4.94 15.69
CA ILE A 11 2.59 -4.29 14.88
C ILE A 11 3.45 -3.38 15.75
N ALA A 12 2.84 -2.58 16.61
CA ALA A 12 3.55 -1.65 17.47
C ALA A 12 4.45 -2.35 18.50
N GLU A 13 4.06 -3.52 18.96
CA GLU A 13 4.88 -4.33 19.86
C GLU A 13 6.16 -4.81 19.16
N LYS A 14 6.09 -5.11 17.88
CA LYS A 14 7.24 -5.56 17.10
C LYS A 14 8.07 -4.39 16.56
N PHE A 15 7.41 -3.34 16.08
CA PHE A 15 8.03 -2.16 15.50
C PHE A 15 7.41 -0.92 16.15
N SER A 16 8.04 -0.41 17.18
CA SER A 16 7.45 0.64 18.04
C SER A 16 7.14 1.96 17.33
N ASP A 17 7.80 2.21 16.19
CA ASP A 17 7.64 3.45 15.42
C ASP A 17 6.82 3.27 14.14
N ALA A 18 6.27 2.07 13.89
CA ALA A 18 5.68 1.75 12.58
C ALA A 18 4.27 2.29 12.39
N VAL A 19 3.46 2.33 13.44
CA VAL A 19 2.05 2.71 13.33
C VAL A 19 1.88 4.19 13.65
N GLU A 20 1.31 4.95 12.70
CA GLU A 20 0.97 6.35 12.93
C GLU A 20 -0.38 6.50 13.60
N SER A 21 -1.36 5.72 13.15
CA SER A 21 -2.71 5.71 13.72
C SER A 21 -3.44 4.45 13.29
N SER A 22 -4.56 4.17 13.94
CA SER A 22 -5.44 3.08 13.55
C SER A 22 -6.89 3.44 13.83
N SER A 23 -7.78 2.89 13.00
CA SER A 23 -9.22 3.11 13.13
C SER A 23 -9.94 1.93 12.49
N ALA A 24 -11.28 1.98 12.50
CA ALA A 24 -12.09 0.98 11.83
C ALA A 24 -11.82 0.92 10.32
N THR A 25 -11.31 2.00 9.73
CA THR A 25 -11.02 2.07 8.29
C THR A 25 -9.62 1.61 7.91
N GLY A 26 -8.78 1.25 8.88
CA GLY A 26 -7.46 0.72 8.60
C GLY A 26 -6.38 1.21 9.53
N ILE A 27 -5.17 0.77 9.25
CA ILE A 27 -3.97 1.07 10.03
C ILE A 27 -3.05 1.91 9.17
N VAL A 28 -2.74 3.12 9.64
CA VAL A 28 -1.80 3.99 8.93
C VAL A 28 -0.38 3.65 9.39
N VAL A 29 0.43 3.21 8.44
CA VAL A 29 1.79 2.71 8.67
C VAL A 29 2.78 3.69 8.05
N LYS A 30 3.90 3.91 8.71
CA LYS A 30 4.98 4.74 8.15
C LYS A 30 5.57 4.07 6.91
N SER A 31 5.82 4.88 5.90
CA SER A 31 6.33 4.42 4.60
C SER A 31 7.61 3.58 4.76
N ASP A 32 8.55 4.04 5.57
CA ASP A 32 9.83 3.34 5.76
C ASP A 32 9.71 2.02 6.52
N ARG A 33 8.56 1.72 7.09
CA ARG A 33 8.30 0.45 7.79
C ARG A 33 7.34 -0.47 7.03
N LEU A 34 6.87 -0.04 5.89
CA LEU A 34 5.84 -0.78 5.15
C LEU A 34 6.25 -2.22 4.83
N GLN A 35 7.45 -2.44 4.32
CA GLN A 35 7.91 -3.79 3.99
C GLN A 35 8.05 -4.67 5.23
N ASP A 36 8.58 -4.12 6.31
CA ASP A 36 8.75 -4.85 7.57
C ASP A 36 7.38 -5.27 8.14
N VAL A 37 6.42 -4.34 8.12
CA VAL A 37 5.06 -4.61 8.60
C VAL A 37 4.39 -5.68 7.74
N ALA A 38 4.51 -5.58 6.43
CA ALA A 38 3.91 -6.55 5.51
C ALA A 38 4.48 -7.95 5.73
N ARG A 39 5.81 -8.08 5.90
CA ARG A 39 6.43 -9.37 6.20
C ARG A 39 5.97 -9.92 7.54
N PHE A 40 5.89 -9.07 8.54
CA PHE A 40 5.42 -9.47 9.87
C PHE A 40 4.00 -10.04 9.79
N LEU A 41 3.11 -9.35 9.09
CA LEU A 41 1.72 -9.81 8.95
C LEU A 41 1.61 -11.09 8.14
N ARG A 42 2.44 -11.24 7.11
CA ARG A 42 2.46 -12.45 6.26
C ARG A 42 3.00 -13.66 7.01
N ASP A 43 4.09 -13.49 7.76
CA ASP A 43 4.89 -14.60 8.28
C ASP A 43 4.56 -14.99 9.72
N THR A 44 3.88 -14.14 10.48
CA THR A 44 3.52 -14.45 11.87
C THR A 44 2.47 -15.56 11.90
N PRO A 45 2.72 -16.69 12.59
CA PRO A 45 1.88 -17.89 12.47
C PRO A 45 0.40 -17.69 12.81
N ASP A 46 0.08 -16.85 13.78
CA ASP A 46 -1.31 -16.61 14.18
C ASP A 46 -1.95 -15.46 13.43
N LEU A 47 -1.25 -14.79 12.54
CA LEU A 47 -1.78 -13.73 11.69
C LEU A 47 -1.92 -14.20 10.25
N LYS A 48 -0.82 -14.56 9.59
CA LYS A 48 -0.78 -15.10 8.22
C LYS A 48 -1.61 -14.34 7.22
N PHE A 49 -1.48 -13.01 7.21
CA PHE A 49 -2.08 -12.20 6.16
C PHE A 49 -1.23 -12.34 4.89
N ASN A 50 -1.42 -13.44 4.20
CA ASN A 50 -0.55 -13.90 3.13
C ASN A 50 -1.10 -13.66 1.73
N TYR A 51 -2.22 -12.96 1.61
CA TYR A 51 -2.80 -12.65 0.31
C TYR A 51 -3.04 -11.15 0.18
N LEU A 52 -2.47 -10.56 -0.86
CA LEU A 52 -2.69 -9.16 -1.20
C LEU A 52 -3.89 -9.07 -2.16
N ASN A 53 -5.00 -8.54 -1.66
CA ASN A 53 -6.22 -8.41 -2.47
C ASN A 53 -6.06 -7.35 -3.54
N ASN A 54 -5.62 -6.16 -3.15
CA ASN A 54 -5.41 -5.07 -4.08
C ASN A 54 -4.51 -3.98 -3.50
N VAL A 55 -4.02 -3.12 -4.38
CA VAL A 55 -3.32 -1.89 -4.06
C VAL A 55 -4.03 -0.78 -4.80
N THR A 56 -4.50 0.22 -4.07
CA THR A 56 -5.18 1.38 -4.65
C THR A 56 -4.59 2.65 -4.09
N SER A 57 -5.06 3.80 -4.56
CA SER A 57 -4.57 5.08 -4.07
C SER A 57 -5.69 6.10 -3.99
N VAL A 58 -5.51 7.08 -3.13
CA VAL A 58 -6.45 8.17 -2.93
C VAL A 58 -5.69 9.48 -3.06
N ASP A 59 -6.26 10.41 -3.82
CA ASP A 59 -5.72 11.76 -3.99
C ASP A 59 -6.42 12.71 -3.02
N TRP A 60 -5.74 12.97 -1.88
CA TRP A 60 -6.20 13.94 -0.90
C TRP A 60 -5.66 15.34 -1.23
N PRO A 61 -6.26 16.43 -0.74
CA PRO A 61 -5.74 17.77 -1.01
C PRO A 61 -4.28 17.99 -0.58
N ASP A 62 -3.86 17.34 0.49
CA ASP A 62 -2.53 17.57 1.11
C ASP A 62 -1.55 16.42 0.92
N LYS A 63 -2.01 15.26 0.41
CA LYS A 63 -1.17 14.06 0.28
C LYS A 63 -1.79 13.08 -0.69
N PHE A 64 -0.99 12.10 -1.14
CA PHE A 64 -1.51 10.86 -1.68
C PHE A 64 -1.51 9.80 -0.60
N GLU A 65 -2.42 8.86 -0.72
CA GLU A 65 -2.49 7.72 0.18
C GLU A 65 -2.54 6.44 -0.64
N VAL A 66 -1.69 5.47 -0.30
CA VAL A 66 -1.73 4.14 -0.92
C VAL A 66 -2.42 3.21 0.05
N VAL A 67 -3.37 2.44 -0.44
CA VAL A 67 -4.24 1.58 0.37
C VAL A 67 -4.04 0.13 -0.05
N TYR A 68 -3.75 -0.71 0.92
CA TYR A 68 -3.50 -2.14 0.73
C TYR A 68 -4.53 -2.94 1.49
N HIS A 69 -5.14 -3.95 0.84
CA HIS A 69 -6.04 -4.88 1.50
C HIS A 69 -5.38 -6.26 1.54
N LEU A 70 -5.27 -6.82 2.74
CA LEU A 70 -4.63 -8.11 2.97
C LEU A 70 -5.60 -9.08 3.60
N THR A 71 -5.56 -10.33 3.15
CA THR A 71 -6.42 -11.41 3.65
C THR A 71 -5.59 -12.55 4.20
N ALA A 72 -6.05 -13.12 5.31
CA ALA A 72 -5.51 -14.37 5.84
C ALA A 72 -6.31 -15.53 5.25
N ILE A 73 -5.84 -16.08 4.14
CA ILE A 73 -6.61 -17.08 3.38
C ILE A 73 -6.96 -18.31 4.22
N GLU A 74 -5.98 -18.87 4.92
CA GLU A 74 -6.18 -20.11 5.68
C GLU A 74 -7.01 -19.88 6.94
N ARG A 75 -6.71 -18.81 7.67
CA ARG A 75 -7.35 -18.51 8.94
C ARG A 75 -8.76 -17.93 8.75
N GLY A 76 -8.98 -17.23 7.65
CA GLY A 76 -10.25 -16.58 7.34
C GLY A 76 -10.44 -15.25 8.05
N GLY A 77 -11.67 -14.77 8.00
CA GLY A 77 -12.06 -13.47 8.54
C GLY A 77 -11.96 -12.35 7.51
N PRO A 78 -12.40 -11.13 7.88
CA PRO A 78 -12.34 -10.00 6.97
C PRO A 78 -10.90 -9.56 6.69
N PRO A 79 -10.65 -8.95 5.52
CA PRO A 79 -9.32 -8.40 5.23
C PRO A 79 -8.99 -7.24 6.16
N ILE A 80 -7.71 -7.01 6.35
CA ILE A 80 -7.23 -5.79 7.01
C ILE A 80 -6.78 -4.78 5.97
N THR A 81 -6.83 -3.52 6.34
CA THR A 81 -6.42 -2.42 5.47
C THR A 81 -5.19 -1.73 6.06
N LEU A 82 -4.12 -1.64 5.25
CA LEU A 82 -2.98 -0.80 5.56
C LEU A 82 -3.04 0.45 4.69
N ARG A 83 -2.70 1.59 5.28
CA ARG A 83 -2.67 2.87 4.58
C ARG A 83 -1.30 3.51 4.76
N VAL A 84 -0.76 4.05 3.68
CA VAL A 84 0.55 4.70 3.69
C VAL A 84 0.42 6.06 3.01
N ASN A 85 0.86 7.10 3.69
CA ASN A 85 0.84 8.45 3.14
C ASN A 85 2.07 8.70 2.29
N ALA A 86 1.90 9.41 1.18
CA ALA A 86 2.96 9.82 0.29
C ALA A 86 2.90 11.33 0.04
N ASN A 87 4.07 11.94 -0.11
CA ASN A 87 4.20 13.37 -0.33
C ASN A 87 3.60 13.78 -1.67
N LYS A 88 2.87 14.90 -1.70
CA LYS A 88 2.18 15.38 -2.92
C LYS A 88 3.16 15.78 -4.02
N GLN A 89 4.29 16.38 -3.64
CA GLN A 89 5.27 16.88 -4.61
C GLN A 89 6.18 15.76 -5.12
N GLU A 90 6.49 14.80 -4.26
CA GLU A 90 7.40 13.71 -4.58
C GLU A 90 6.86 12.41 -3.99
N PRO A 91 5.79 11.86 -4.58
CA PRO A 91 5.12 10.69 -4.00
C PRO A 91 5.92 9.42 -4.25
N VAL A 92 6.47 8.87 -3.17
CA VAL A 92 7.30 7.67 -3.21
C VAL A 92 6.89 6.74 -2.06
N VAL A 93 6.73 5.45 -2.36
CA VAL A 93 6.40 4.41 -1.39
C VAL A 93 7.25 3.19 -1.70
N PRO A 94 7.77 2.47 -0.69
CA PRO A 94 8.51 1.23 -0.96
C PRO A 94 7.61 0.19 -1.63
N SER A 95 8.16 -0.52 -2.63
CA SER A 95 7.44 -1.59 -3.30
C SER A 95 7.19 -2.77 -2.36
N LEU A 96 6.02 -3.40 -2.47
CA LEU A 96 5.73 -4.64 -1.78
C LEU A 96 5.96 -5.88 -2.65
N VAL A 97 6.49 -5.75 -3.86
CA VAL A 97 6.83 -6.90 -4.69
C VAL A 97 7.73 -7.91 -3.98
N PRO A 98 8.74 -7.49 -3.18
CA PRO A 98 9.55 -8.46 -2.43
C PRO A 98 8.76 -9.26 -1.40
N VAL A 99 7.60 -8.79 -0.99
CA VAL A 99 6.74 -9.47 -0.01
C VAL A 99 5.58 -10.20 -0.69
N PHE A 100 4.96 -9.55 -1.68
CA PHE A 100 3.83 -10.08 -2.43
C PHE A 100 4.03 -9.86 -3.91
N ARG A 101 4.22 -10.92 -4.68
CA ARG A 101 4.36 -10.83 -6.14
C ARG A 101 3.16 -10.16 -6.82
N ALA A 102 1.97 -10.36 -6.27
CA ALA A 102 0.75 -9.78 -6.80
C ALA A 102 0.79 -8.24 -6.80
N ALA A 103 1.69 -7.62 -6.05
CA ALA A 103 1.86 -6.17 -6.05
C ALA A 103 2.38 -5.62 -7.38
N ASP A 104 3.07 -6.42 -8.19
CA ASP A 104 3.77 -5.95 -9.39
C ASP A 104 2.87 -5.12 -10.32
N PHE A 105 1.83 -5.72 -10.87
CA PHE A 105 0.94 -5.03 -11.79
C PHE A 105 0.13 -3.93 -11.10
N GLN A 106 -0.28 -4.15 -9.88
CA GLN A 106 -1.09 -3.20 -9.16
C GLN A 106 -0.32 -1.93 -8.81
N GLU A 107 0.96 -2.05 -8.45
CA GLU A 107 1.83 -0.90 -8.23
C GLU A 107 2.06 -0.14 -9.55
N ARG A 108 2.22 -0.86 -10.65
CA ARG A 108 2.36 -0.23 -11.96
C ARG A 108 1.09 0.54 -12.36
N GLU A 109 -0.09 0.01 -12.05
CA GLU A 109 -1.34 0.71 -12.31
C GLU A 109 -1.44 2.01 -11.50
N VAL A 110 -1.09 1.95 -10.21
CA VAL A 110 -1.07 3.15 -9.35
C VAL A 110 -0.06 4.17 -9.87
N TYR A 111 1.13 3.71 -10.24
CA TYR A 111 2.14 4.58 -10.84
C TYR A 111 1.61 5.23 -12.13
N ASP A 112 1.03 4.43 -13.00
CA ASP A 112 0.55 4.89 -14.31
C ASP A 112 -0.56 5.94 -14.18
N MET A 113 -1.50 5.72 -13.29
CA MET A 113 -2.68 6.59 -13.14
C MET A 113 -2.46 7.77 -12.20
N MET A 114 -1.61 7.62 -11.19
CA MET A 114 -1.44 8.61 -10.13
C MET A 114 -0.03 9.19 -10.02
N GLY A 115 0.95 8.56 -10.65
CA GLY A 115 2.33 9.04 -10.59
C GLY A 115 3.04 8.77 -9.27
N ILE A 116 2.53 7.85 -8.47
CA ILE A 116 3.20 7.43 -7.24
C ILE A 116 4.28 6.41 -7.61
N ARG A 117 5.51 6.66 -7.19
CA ARG A 117 6.64 5.78 -7.49
C ARG A 117 6.82 4.76 -6.39
N PHE A 118 7.17 3.54 -6.78
CA PHE A 118 7.40 2.44 -5.83
C PHE A 118 8.88 2.06 -5.89
N THR A 119 9.63 2.43 -4.84
CA THR A 119 11.08 2.15 -4.79
C THR A 119 11.33 0.66 -4.69
N GLY A 120 12.32 0.19 -5.42
CA GLY A 120 12.66 -1.24 -5.45
C GLY A 120 11.81 -2.08 -6.38
N HIS A 121 10.84 -1.49 -7.07
CA HIS A 121 10.09 -2.19 -8.10
C HIS A 121 11.01 -2.39 -9.31
N SER A 122 11.16 -3.63 -9.76
CA SER A 122 12.11 -3.99 -10.81
C SER A 122 11.69 -3.54 -12.21
N ASN A 123 10.42 -3.20 -12.41
CA ASN A 123 9.87 -2.90 -13.73
C ASN A 123 8.75 -1.86 -13.64
N LEU A 124 9.05 -0.72 -12.99
CA LEU A 124 8.07 0.34 -12.80
C LEU A 124 7.93 1.16 -14.07
N ARG A 125 6.98 0.80 -14.91
CA ARG A 125 6.65 1.50 -16.15
C ARG A 125 5.14 1.45 -16.37
N ARG A 126 4.67 2.29 -17.27
CA ARG A 126 3.24 2.36 -17.57
C ARG A 126 2.71 1.03 -18.09
N ILE A 127 1.45 0.74 -17.78
CA ILE A 127 0.78 -0.49 -18.14
C ILE A 127 -0.55 -0.25 -18.86
N LEU A 128 -1.31 0.76 -18.45
CA LEU A 128 -2.61 1.09 -19.05
C LEU A 128 -2.48 2.15 -20.13
N MET A 129 -1.60 3.15 -19.91
CA MET A 129 -1.35 4.19 -20.89
C MET A 129 -0.14 3.81 -21.75
N TRP A 130 -0.10 4.34 -22.97
CA TRP A 130 1.01 4.08 -23.86
C TRP A 130 2.28 4.80 -23.39
N GLU A 131 3.41 4.26 -23.80
CA GLU A 131 4.70 4.85 -23.50
C GLU A 131 4.77 6.27 -24.09
N GLY A 132 5.23 7.23 -23.30
CA GLY A 132 5.30 8.63 -23.71
C GLY A 132 4.04 9.44 -23.41
N PHE A 133 2.97 8.80 -22.91
CA PHE A 133 1.79 9.55 -22.45
C PHE A 133 2.17 10.49 -21.31
N GLU A 134 1.75 11.74 -21.42
CA GLU A 134 2.05 12.75 -20.40
C GLU A 134 0.90 12.91 -19.42
N GLY A 135 1.25 12.95 -18.12
CA GLY A 135 0.30 13.15 -17.05
C GLY A 135 -0.21 11.85 -16.43
N TYR A 136 -1.02 12.02 -15.40
CA TYR A 136 -1.55 10.92 -14.59
C TYR A 136 -3.07 11.07 -14.50
N PRO A 137 -3.82 10.30 -15.29
CA PRO A 137 -5.24 10.55 -15.54
C PRO A 137 -6.17 10.49 -14.34
N LEU A 138 -5.80 9.77 -13.28
CA LEU A 138 -6.66 9.67 -12.09
C LEU A 138 -6.39 10.72 -11.02
N ARG A 139 -5.39 11.59 -11.23
CA ARG A 139 -5.21 12.73 -10.34
C ARG A 139 -6.35 13.74 -10.53
N LYS A 140 -6.80 14.33 -9.43
CA LYS A 140 -7.89 15.33 -9.48
C LYS A 140 -7.51 16.57 -10.25
N ASP A 141 -6.24 16.90 -10.32
CA ASP A 141 -5.73 18.06 -11.07
C ASP A 141 -5.36 17.75 -12.51
N TYR A 142 -5.59 16.51 -12.96
CA TYR A 142 -5.30 16.12 -14.34
C TYR A 142 -6.22 16.88 -15.31
N LYS A 143 -5.61 17.41 -16.38
CA LYS A 143 -6.34 18.07 -17.48
C LYS A 143 -5.92 17.42 -18.78
N GLU A 144 -6.89 17.12 -19.61
CA GLU A 144 -6.62 16.61 -20.95
C GLU A 144 -5.90 17.68 -21.77
N PRO A 145 -4.91 17.26 -22.60
CA PRO A 145 -4.17 18.18 -23.45
C PRO A 145 -5.03 18.79 -24.55
#